data_dbded95d87f87727eacf7d2b04bc6b1b
#
_entry.id   dbded95d87f87727eacf7d2b04bc6b1b
#
_cell.length_a   1.000
_cell.length_b   1.000
_cell.length_c   1.000
_cell.angle_alpha   90.00
_cell.angle_beta   90.00
_cell.angle_gamma   90.00
#
_symmetry.space_group_name_H-M   'P 1'
#
loop_
_entity.id
_entity.type
_entity.pdbx_description
1 polymer ?
#
loop_
_entity_poly.entity_id
_entity_poly.type
_entity_poly.pdbx_seq_one_letter_code
_entity_poly.pdbx_strand_id
1 'polypeptide(L)'
;LTPQGWMKDGSVLISDGKILEVTNSDLAVIGAKVVDAKGMSIVPGFVAMNIHGGGGFDFSECTEEAFHGAVAAHQKHGATTIFPTVLAPEIGVIDKAVTVCEEMMRKKDGPILGLHIEGPYLNPKMAASLFIDKENPADPKEYKEILERTDCIKRWDSSPEIPGALEFAQYLKSRGILSAISHTEAEFD
;
A
#
# COMPACT_ATOMS: atom_id res chain seq x y z
N LEU A 1 -22.47 6.28 1.08
CA LEU A 1 -22.31 5.02 1.84
C LEU A 1 -21.71 5.32 3.20
N THR A 2 -22.30 4.78 4.25
CA THR A 2 -21.86 4.91 5.65
C THR A 2 -21.62 3.52 6.25
N PRO A 3 -20.98 3.39 7.43
CA PRO A 3 -20.88 2.11 8.13
C PRO A 3 -22.23 1.43 8.44
N GLN A 4 -23.30 2.21 8.50
CA GLN A 4 -24.67 1.71 8.71
C GLN A 4 -25.42 1.38 7.40
N GLY A 5 -24.79 1.58 6.25
CA GLY A 5 -25.37 1.32 4.93
C GLY A 5 -25.55 2.57 4.06
N TRP A 6 -26.40 2.44 3.05
CA TRP A 6 -26.70 3.52 2.14
C TRP A 6 -27.59 4.59 2.78
N MET A 7 -27.15 5.83 2.71
CA MET A 7 -27.93 7.02 3.08
C MET A 7 -28.44 7.68 1.79
N LYS A 8 -29.75 7.80 1.66
CA LYS A 8 -30.37 8.48 0.53
C LYS A 8 -30.35 10.00 0.75
N ASP A 9 -30.13 10.75 -0.33
CA ASP A 9 -30.13 12.23 -0.34
C ASP A 9 -29.18 12.81 0.74
N GLY A 10 -28.01 12.15 0.91
CA GLY A 10 -27.05 12.52 1.94
C GLY A 10 -26.09 13.62 1.50
N SER A 11 -25.66 14.41 2.49
CA SER A 11 -24.61 15.41 2.35
C SER A 11 -23.39 15.04 3.17
N VAL A 12 -22.20 15.41 2.69
CA VAL A 12 -20.91 15.23 3.38
C VAL A 12 -20.26 16.58 3.54
N LEU A 13 -20.00 17.01 4.77
CA LEU A 13 -19.23 18.22 5.08
C LEU A 13 -17.76 17.83 5.29
N ILE A 14 -16.88 18.52 4.57
CA ILE A 14 -15.42 18.31 4.66
C ILE A 14 -14.74 19.64 4.98
N SER A 15 -13.81 19.64 5.94
CA SER A 15 -12.91 20.75 6.22
C SER A 15 -11.52 20.21 6.55
N ASP A 16 -10.50 20.87 6.06
CA ASP A 16 -9.10 20.54 6.31
C ASP A 16 -8.75 19.06 6.05
N GLY A 17 -9.32 18.50 4.96
CA GLY A 17 -9.11 17.11 4.58
C GLY A 17 -9.81 16.08 5.46
N LYS A 18 -10.72 16.50 6.35
CA LYS A 18 -11.45 15.63 7.27
C LYS A 18 -12.95 15.70 7.02
N ILE A 19 -13.63 14.56 7.09
CA ILE A 19 -15.07 14.49 7.13
C ILE A 19 -15.54 14.96 8.51
N LEU A 20 -16.27 16.07 8.55
CA LEU A 20 -16.83 16.62 9.79
C LEU A 20 -18.23 16.07 10.06
N GLU A 21 -19.04 15.91 9.01
CA GLU A 21 -20.40 15.44 9.15
C GLU A 21 -20.84 14.66 7.91
N VAL A 22 -21.67 13.65 8.15
CA VAL A 22 -22.42 12.92 7.11
C VAL A 22 -23.88 12.87 7.55
N THR A 23 -24.76 13.50 6.81
CA THR A 23 -26.18 13.67 7.19
C THR A 23 -27.09 13.62 5.98
N ASN A 24 -28.37 13.31 6.21
CA ASN A 24 -29.45 13.44 5.22
C ASN A 24 -30.25 14.74 5.42
N SER A 25 -29.80 15.61 6.30
CA SER A 25 -30.36 16.93 6.50
C SER A 25 -29.73 17.97 5.60
N ASP A 26 -30.42 19.05 5.31
CA ASP A 26 -29.82 20.18 4.59
C ASP A 26 -28.71 20.82 5.44
N LEU A 27 -27.56 20.94 4.84
CA LEU A 27 -26.41 21.62 5.42
C LEU A 27 -26.28 23.03 4.83
N ALA A 28 -26.51 24.03 5.65
CA ALA A 28 -26.26 25.44 5.29
C ALA A 28 -24.99 25.92 6.02
N VAL A 29 -23.85 25.88 5.34
CA VAL A 29 -22.57 26.32 5.89
C VAL A 29 -22.08 27.55 5.14
N ILE A 30 -21.99 28.69 5.83
CA ILE A 30 -21.54 29.96 5.23
C ILE A 30 -20.09 29.81 4.76
N GLY A 31 -19.84 30.14 3.48
CA GLY A 31 -18.52 30.08 2.87
C GLY A 31 -18.10 28.71 2.37
N ALA A 32 -18.91 27.68 2.56
CA ALA A 32 -18.61 26.35 2.01
C ALA A 32 -18.78 26.33 0.48
N LYS A 33 -17.87 25.67 -0.21
CA LYS A 33 -18.02 25.34 -1.64
C LYS A 33 -18.92 24.12 -1.76
N VAL A 34 -20.05 24.29 -2.39
CA VAL A 34 -21.01 23.19 -2.63
C VAL A 34 -20.62 22.46 -3.92
N VAL A 35 -20.54 21.12 -3.84
CA VAL A 35 -20.37 20.22 -4.99
C VAL A 35 -21.61 19.36 -5.10
N ASP A 36 -22.42 19.60 -6.13
CA ASP A 36 -23.62 18.81 -6.42
C ASP A 36 -23.21 17.47 -7.07
N ALA A 37 -23.47 16.37 -6.40
CA ALA A 37 -23.21 15.02 -6.91
C ALA A 37 -24.19 14.57 -8.01
N LYS A 38 -25.22 15.36 -8.32
CA LYS A 38 -26.20 15.09 -9.41
C LYS A 38 -26.82 13.68 -9.37
N GLY A 39 -27.14 13.21 -8.19
CA GLY A 39 -27.69 11.87 -7.98
C GLY A 39 -26.66 10.73 -8.03
N MET A 40 -25.35 11.04 -8.17
CA MET A 40 -24.31 10.04 -8.06
C MET A 40 -24.09 9.61 -6.60
N SER A 41 -23.56 8.40 -6.44
CA SER A 41 -23.23 7.88 -5.12
C SER A 41 -21.89 8.45 -4.62
N ILE A 42 -21.87 8.88 -3.35
CA ILE A 42 -20.66 9.26 -2.65
C ILE A 42 -20.21 8.06 -1.81
N VAL A 43 -18.99 7.60 -2.00
CA VAL A 43 -18.40 6.47 -1.28
C VAL A 43 -16.99 6.84 -0.83
N PRO A 44 -16.44 6.17 0.20
CA PRO A 44 -15.01 6.26 0.48
C PRO A 44 -14.19 5.83 -0.73
N GLY A 45 -13.05 6.46 -0.95
CA GLY A 45 -12.10 6.03 -1.98
C GLY A 45 -11.53 4.64 -1.67
N PHE A 46 -11.13 3.91 -2.69
CA PHE A 46 -10.53 2.59 -2.51
C PHE A 46 -9.11 2.70 -1.93
N VAL A 47 -8.78 1.76 -1.05
CA VAL A 47 -7.45 1.56 -0.52
C VAL A 47 -6.85 0.34 -1.21
N ALA A 48 -5.83 0.56 -2.02
CA ALA A 48 -5.12 -0.50 -2.74
C ALA A 48 -3.84 -0.87 -1.99
N MET A 49 -3.82 -2.06 -1.38
CA MET A 49 -2.74 -2.51 -0.49
C MET A 49 -1.85 -3.60 -1.10
N ASN A 50 -2.26 -4.17 -2.24
CA ASN A 50 -1.49 -5.19 -2.96
C ASN A 50 -1.77 -5.02 -4.45
N ILE A 51 -0.94 -4.21 -5.11
CA ILE A 51 -1.02 -3.94 -6.54
C ILE A 51 0.39 -3.78 -7.11
N HIS A 52 0.72 -4.52 -8.14
CA HIS A 52 2.06 -4.52 -8.74
C HIS A 52 2.26 -3.44 -9.80
N GLY A 53 1.18 -2.87 -10.29
CA GLY A 53 1.23 -1.85 -11.33
C GLY A 53 -0.14 -1.56 -11.93
N GLY A 54 -0.16 -0.87 -13.06
CA GLY A 54 -1.39 -0.56 -13.79
C GLY A 54 -1.12 0.34 -14.99
N GLY A 55 -2.02 0.29 -15.99
CA GLY A 55 -1.89 1.17 -17.16
C GLY A 55 -0.68 0.91 -18.05
N GLY A 56 -0.08 -0.27 -17.95
CA GLY A 56 1.14 -0.65 -18.68
C GLY A 56 2.44 -0.38 -17.94
N PHE A 57 2.37 0.01 -16.66
CA PHE A 57 3.52 0.26 -15.78
C PHE A 57 3.58 -0.74 -14.63
N ASP A 58 4.79 -1.09 -14.19
CA ASP A 58 5.04 -1.98 -13.05
C ASP A 58 5.86 -1.22 -11.98
N PHE A 59 5.44 -1.32 -10.71
CA PHE A 59 6.15 -0.68 -9.61
C PHE A 59 7.56 -1.26 -9.39
N SER A 60 7.78 -2.51 -9.81
CA SER A 60 9.10 -3.17 -9.71
C SER A 60 10.13 -2.60 -10.71
N GLU A 61 9.71 -1.75 -11.65
CA GLU A 61 10.63 -0.95 -12.47
C GLU A 61 11.40 0.08 -11.63
N CYS A 62 10.89 0.42 -10.45
CA CYS A 62 11.50 1.37 -9.50
C CYS A 62 11.86 2.71 -10.16
N THR A 63 10.98 3.24 -11.00
CA THR A 63 11.13 4.55 -11.65
C THR A 63 9.98 5.49 -11.28
N GLU A 64 10.23 6.80 -11.26
CA GLU A 64 9.15 7.77 -11.03
C GLU A 64 8.06 7.67 -12.12
N GLU A 65 8.44 7.42 -13.37
CA GLU A 65 7.50 7.28 -14.48
C GLU A 65 6.55 6.11 -14.25
N ALA A 66 7.08 4.93 -13.86
CA ALA A 66 6.29 3.75 -13.58
C ALA A 66 5.34 3.99 -12.40
N PHE A 67 5.84 4.59 -11.32
CA PHE A 67 5.01 4.92 -10.16
C PHE A 67 3.89 5.90 -10.52
N HIS A 68 4.19 6.97 -11.25
CA HIS A 68 3.19 7.93 -11.70
C HIS A 68 2.14 7.29 -12.62
N GLY A 69 2.58 6.51 -13.59
CA GLY A 69 1.70 5.86 -14.57
C GLY A 69 0.74 4.88 -13.92
N ALA A 70 1.26 3.99 -13.07
CA ALA A 70 0.46 3.02 -12.34
C ALA A 70 -0.52 3.69 -11.37
N VAL A 71 -0.07 4.67 -10.60
CA VAL A 71 -0.92 5.44 -9.68
C VAL A 71 -2.06 6.13 -10.44
N ALA A 72 -1.77 6.80 -11.55
CA ALA A 72 -2.77 7.48 -12.36
C ALA A 72 -3.84 6.51 -12.92
N ALA A 73 -3.44 5.28 -13.28
CA ALA A 73 -4.37 4.26 -13.71
C ALA A 73 -5.36 3.88 -12.61
N HIS A 74 -4.88 3.66 -11.37
CA HIS A 74 -5.74 3.31 -10.25
C HIS A 74 -6.62 4.47 -9.77
N GLN A 75 -6.10 5.70 -9.78
CA GLN A 75 -6.89 6.88 -9.41
C GLN A 75 -8.09 7.11 -10.33
N LYS A 76 -7.96 6.83 -11.62
CA LYS A 76 -9.09 6.88 -12.58
C LYS A 76 -10.24 5.96 -12.20
N HIS A 77 -9.96 4.91 -11.43
CA HIS A 77 -10.95 3.93 -10.96
C HIS A 77 -11.30 4.08 -9.47
N GLY A 78 -10.95 5.24 -8.87
CA GLY A 78 -11.39 5.61 -7.53
C GLY A 78 -10.48 5.18 -6.38
N ALA A 79 -9.25 4.74 -6.65
CA ALA A 79 -8.26 4.53 -5.60
C ALA A 79 -7.75 5.89 -5.10
N THR A 80 -7.89 6.14 -3.80
CA THR A 80 -7.43 7.37 -3.15
C THR A 80 -6.26 7.13 -2.21
N THR A 81 -5.99 5.86 -1.90
CA THR A 81 -4.85 5.43 -1.08
C THR A 81 -4.20 4.22 -1.74
N ILE A 82 -2.91 4.28 -1.95
CA ILE A 82 -2.15 3.27 -2.69
C ILE A 82 -0.88 2.92 -1.92
N PHE A 83 -0.66 1.62 -1.77
CA PHE A 83 0.60 1.05 -1.33
C PHE A 83 1.20 0.29 -2.52
N PRO A 84 2.12 0.90 -3.30
CA PRO A 84 2.79 0.21 -4.39
C PRO A 84 3.41 -1.10 -3.90
N THR A 85 3.12 -2.19 -4.59
CA THR A 85 3.71 -3.50 -4.31
C THR A 85 4.89 -3.72 -5.24
N VAL A 86 6.07 -3.86 -4.68
CA VAL A 86 7.30 -4.10 -5.41
C VAL A 86 7.74 -5.54 -5.19
N LEU A 87 7.88 -6.29 -6.29
CA LEU A 87 8.53 -7.59 -6.27
C LEU A 87 10.03 -7.39 -6.06
N ALA A 88 10.57 -7.96 -5.00
CA ALA A 88 11.95 -7.83 -4.62
C ALA A 88 12.62 -9.21 -4.59
N PRO A 89 13.14 -9.73 -5.72
CA PRO A 89 13.88 -10.99 -5.72
C PRO A 89 15.20 -10.89 -4.97
N GLU A 90 15.69 -9.68 -4.75
CA GLU A 90 16.90 -9.38 -3.99
C GLU A 90 16.78 -8.05 -3.23
N ILE A 91 17.58 -7.89 -2.21
CA ILE A 91 17.57 -6.70 -1.32
C ILE A 91 17.83 -5.39 -2.08
N GLY A 92 18.70 -5.39 -3.07
CA GLY A 92 19.03 -4.18 -3.84
C GLY A 92 17.85 -3.54 -4.60
N VAL A 93 16.79 -4.30 -4.87
CA VAL A 93 15.56 -3.78 -5.47
C VAL A 93 14.80 -2.91 -4.46
N ILE A 94 14.82 -3.29 -3.19
CA ILE A 94 14.12 -2.57 -2.11
C ILE A 94 14.69 -1.16 -1.95
N ASP A 95 16.01 -1.00 -2.01
CA ASP A 95 16.66 0.32 -1.90
C ASP A 95 16.20 1.29 -2.99
N LYS A 96 16.09 0.80 -4.22
CA LYS A 96 15.58 1.60 -5.35
C LYS A 96 14.11 1.96 -5.15
N ALA A 97 13.30 1.00 -4.75
CA ALA A 97 11.87 1.20 -4.50
C ALA A 97 11.62 2.22 -3.37
N VAL A 98 12.39 2.13 -2.28
CA VAL A 98 12.35 3.07 -1.16
C VAL A 98 12.63 4.49 -1.64
N THR A 99 13.70 4.68 -2.43
CA THR A 99 14.08 6.00 -2.94
C THR A 99 12.94 6.64 -3.72
N VAL A 100 12.35 5.93 -4.68
CA VAL A 100 11.24 6.45 -5.49
C VAL A 100 9.99 6.67 -4.64
N CYS A 101 9.66 5.74 -3.75
CA CYS A 101 8.48 5.86 -2.90
C CYS A 101 8.56 7.09 -1.99
N GLU A 102 9.71 7.35 -1.36
CA GLU A 102 9.92 8.52 -0.52
C GLU A 102 9.78 9.83 -1.29
N GLU A 103 10.28 9.90 -2.52
CA GLU A 103 10.11 11.07 -3.38
C GLU A 103 8.64 11.31 -3.71
N MET A 104 7.90 10.25 -4.02
CA MET A 104 6.46 10.34 -4.28
C MET A 104 5.68 10.75 -3.02
N MET A 105 6.05 10.27 -1.84
CA MET A 105 5.39 10.63 -0.57
C MET A 105 5.67 12.07 -0.14
N ARG A 106 6.77 12.70 -0.58
CA ARG A 106 7.04 14.12 -0.29
C ARG A 106 6.02 15.05 -0.97
N LYS A 107 5.36 14.59 -2.02
CA LYS A 107 4.28 15.35 -2.68
C LYS A 107 3.06 15.35 -1.75
N LYS A 108 2.77 16.50 -1.15
CA LYS A 108 1.56 16.67 -0.33
C LYS A 108 0.33 16.32 -1.17
N ASP A 109 -0.62 15.65 -0.56
CA ASP A 109 -1.88 15.22 -1.19
C ASP A 109 -1.73 14.10 -2.25
N GLY A 110 -0.59 13.43 -2.31
CA GLY A 110 -0.41 12.22 -3.11
C GLY A 110 -1.14 11.01 -2.51
N PRO A 111 -1.54 10.02 -3.33
CA PRO A 111 -2.26 8.84 -2.86
C PRO A 111 -1.35 7.79 -2.22
N ILE A 112 -0.03 7.88 -2.37
CA ILE A 112 0.91 6.90 -1.82
C ILE A 112 1.15 7.22 -0.34
N LEU A 113 0.83 6.25 0.53
CA LEU A 113 1.04 6.36 1.98
C LEU A 113 2.15 5.44 2.50
N GLY A 114 2.74 4.64 1.65
CA GLY A 114 3.82 3.72 2.00
C GLY A 114 4.05 2.70 0.90
N LEU A 115 5.00 1.82 1.15
CA LEU A 115 5.47 0.79 0.24
C LEU A 115 5.10 -0.60 0.79
N HIS A 116 4.68 -1.48 -0.09
CA HIS A 116 4.56 -2.90 0.17
C HIS A 116 5.69 -3.65 -0.55
N ILE A 117 6.43 -4.46 0.19
CA ILE A 117 7.51 -5.31 -0.34
C ILE A 117 7.06 -6.77 -0.37
N GLU A 118 7.21 -7.41 -1.50
CA GLU A 118 6.97 -8.83 -1.69
C GLU A 118 8.29 -9.54 -2.02
N GLY A 119 8.84 -10.26 -1.06
CA GLY A 119 10.15 -10.90 -1.13
C GLY A 119 11.28 -10.09 -0.45
N PRO A 120 12.51 -10.56 -0.47
CA PRO A 120 12.98 -11.81 -1.07
C PRO A 120 12.78 -13.05 -0.17
N TYR A 121 12.28 -12.91 1.04
CA TYR A 121 12.15 -13.98 2.05
C TYR A 121 10.93 -14.87 1.79
N LEU A 122 10.84 -15.45 0.60
CA LEU A 122 9.72 -16.27 0.13
C LEU A 122 10.19 -17.69 -0.21
N ASN A 123 9.27 -18.65 -0.11
CA ASN A 123 9.53 -20.04 -0.48
C ASN A 123 9.75 -20.14 -2.02
N PRO A 124 10.94 -20.54 -2.48
CA PRO A 124 11.26 -20.55 -3.90
C PRO A 124 10.38 -21.50 -4.73
N LYS A 125 9.82 -22.56 -4.14
CA LYS A 125 8.89 -23.42 -4.86
C LYS A 125 7.57 -22.72 -5.20
N MET A 126 7.11 -21.81 -4.32
CA MET A 126 5.87 -21.06 -4.46
C MET A 126 6.07 -19.72 -5.15
N ALA A 127 7.29 -19.18 -5.11
CA ALA A 127 7.64 -17.86 -5.63
C ALA A 127 8.50 -17.88 -6.91
N ALA A 128 8.64 -19.04 -7.57
CA ALA A 128 9.45 -19.17 -8.78
C ALA A 128 9.00 -18.25 -9.91
N SER A 129 7.69 -17.99 -10.04
CA SER A 129 7.14 -17.03 -11.01
C SER A 129 7.53 -15.57 -10.73
N LEU A 130 8.04 -15.28 -9.53
CA LEU A 130 8.53 -13.97 -9.09
C LEU A 130 10.05 -13.84 -9.21
N PHE A 131 10.69 -14.75 -9.95
CA PHE A 131 12.15 -14.82 -10.12
C PHE A 131 12.93 -15.09 -8.83
N ILE A 132 12.25 -15.65 -7.81
CA ILE A 132 12.86 -16.14 -6.58
C ILE A 132 13.09 -17.64 -6.75
N ASP A 133 14.29 -18.01 -7.14
CA ASP A 133 14.68 -19.37 -7.52
C ASP A 133 15.49 -20.11 -6.46
N LYS A 134 15.86 -19.41 -5.39
CA LYS A 134 16.62 -19.95 -4.25
C LYS A 134 16.06 -19.43 -2.93
N GLU A 135 16.28 -20.21 -1.88
CA GLU A 135 15.95 -19.80 -0.52
C GLU A 135 16.83 -18.61 -0.08
N ASN A 136 16.17 -17.57 0.40
CA ASN A 136 16.82 -16.41 1.00
C ASN A 136 16.41 -16.35 2.48
N PRO A 137 17.28 -16.74 3.42
CA PRO A 137 17.02 -16.57 4.85
C PRO A 137 16.79 -15.09 5.19
N ALA A 138 15.87 -14.82 6.12
CA ALA A 138 15.64 -13.46 6.60
C ALA A 138 16.79 -13.03 7.52
N ASP A 139 17.85 -12.43 6.94
CA ASP A 139 19.02 -11.97 7.69
C ASP A 139 18.70 -10.70 8.48
N PRO A 140 18.83 -10.71 9.82
CA PRO A 140 18.60 -9.54 10.65
C PRO A 140 19.47 -8.32 10.30
N LYS A 141 20.63 -8.50 9.72
CA LYS A 141 21.47 -7.38 9.30
C LYS A 141 20.85 -6.65 8.11
N GLU A 142 20.36 -7.40 7.13
CA GLU A 142 19.80 -6.83 5.90
C GLU A 142 18.51 -6.04 6.20
N TYR A 143 17.50 -6.70 6.79
CA TYR A 143 16.22 -6.04 6.98
C TYR A 143 16.25 -4.90 8.02
N LYS A 144 17.10 -5.02 9.06
CA LYS A 144 17.25 -3.92 10.03
C LYS A 144 17.92 -2.71 9.41
N GLU A 145 19.00 -2.91 8.64
CA GLU A 145 19.67 -1.82 7.95
C GLU A 145 18.70 -1.04 7.05
N ILE A 146 17.83 -1.72 6.31
CA ILE A 146 16.80 -1.07 5.50
C ILE A 146 15.81 -0.31 6.37
N LEU A 147 15.22 -0.98 7.36
CA LEU A 147 14.14 -0.42 8.17
C LEU A 147 14.60 0.66 9.16
N GLU A 148 15.90 0.79 9.43
CA GLU A 148 16.47 1.90 10.19
C GLU A 148 16.64 3.17 9.36
N ARG A 149 16.72 3.03 8.03
CA ARG A 149 16.89 4.16 7.10
C ARG A 149 15.60 4.78 6.61
N THR A 150 14.49 4.05 6.68
CA THR A 150 13.21 4.49 6.11
C THR A 150 12.01 4.10 6.93
N ASP A 151 11.00 4.97 6.91
CA ASP A 151 9.68 4.69 7.44
C ASP A 151 8.62 4.47 6.34
N CYS A 152 9.03 4.45 5.07
CA CYS A 152 8.07 4.32 3.98
C CYS A 152 7.54 2.90 3.80
N ILE A 153 8.25 1.86 4.26
CA ILE A 153 7.77 0.46 4.18
C ILE A 153 6.67 0.26 5.23
N LYS A 154 5.48 -0.10 4.79
CA LYS A 154 4.30 -0.30 5.66
C LYS A 154 3.81 -1.74 5.69
N ARG A 155 4.19 -2.52 4.71
CA ARG A 155 3.90 -3.95 4.64
C ARG A 155 5.08 -4.69 4.02
N TRP A 156 5.38 -5.88 4.55
CA TRP A 156 6.42 -6.75 3.99
C TRP A 156 5.99 -8.22 4.12
N ASP A 157 5.98 -8.92 3.00
CA ASP A 157 5.54 -10.30 2.91
C ASP A 157 6.73 -11.26 3.08
N SER A 158 6.47 -12.36 3.80
CA SER A 158 7.43 -13.47 3.92
C SER A 158 6.70 -14.81 4.03
N SER A 159 7.41 -15.90 3.69
CA SER A 159 6.94 -17.25 3.92
C SER A 159 7.40 -17.72 5.31
N PRO A 160 6.51 -18.23 6.17
CA PRO A 160 6.84 -18.57 7.57
C PRO A 160 7.93 -19.64 7.72
N GLU A 161 8.02 -20.53 6.74
CA GLU A 161 8.99 -21.63 6.71
C GLU A 161 10.43 -21.20 6.38
N ILE A 162 10.62 -19.96 5.91
CA ILE A 162 11.97 -19.44 5.62
C ILE A 162 12.75 -19.23 6.92
N PRO A 163 14.02 -19.66 6.99
CA PRO A 163 14.85 -19.42 8.16
C PRO A 163 14.91 -17.95 8.57
N GLY A 164 14.61 -17.66 9.84
CA GLY A 164 14.57 -16.30 10.39
C GLY A 164 13.25 -15.55 10.17
N ALA A 165 12.26 -16.13 9.47
CA ALA A 165 11.00 -15.47 9.16
C ALA A 165 10.19 -15.07 10.40
N LEU A 166 10.21 -15.90 11.47
CA LEU A 166 9.50 -15.58 12.70
C LEU A 166 10.09 -14.35 13.40
N GLU A 167 11.40 -14.30 13.55
CA GLU A 167 12.12 -13.14 14.11
C GLU A 167 11.93 -11.89 13.27
N PHE A 168 11.92 -12.06 11.96
CA PHE A 168 11.61 -10.98 11.02
C PHE A 168 10.19 -10.44 11.24
N ALA A 169 9.18 -11.29 11.29
CA ALA A 169 7.80 -10.90 11.53
C ALA A 169 7.63 -10.19 12.89
N GLN A 170 8.29 -10.66 13.94
CA GLN A 170 8.31 -10.01 15.25
C GLN A 170 8.96 -8.62 15.19
N TYR A 171 10.03 -8.47 14.45
CA TYR A 171 10.69 -7.19 14.27
C TYR A 171 9.79 -6.22 13.49
N LEU A 172 9.17 -6.65 12.38
CA LEU A 172 8.19 -5.82 11.64
C LEU A 172 7.08 -5.33 12.56
N LYS A 173 6.50 -6.23 13.35
CA LYS A 173 5.46 -5.90 14.33
C LYS A 173 5.94 -4.85 15.34
N SER A 174 7.17 -4.96 15.84
CA SER A 174 7.74 -3.99 16.79
C SER A 174 7.91 -2.59 16.19
N ARG A 175 8.06 -2.51 14.85
CA ARG A 175 8.16 -1.28 14.09
C ARG A 175 6.80 -0.75 13.58
N GLY A 176 5.70 -1.44 13.89
CA GLY A 176 4.37 -1.09 13.39
C GLY A 176 4.18 -1.35 11.89
N ILE A 177 5.00 -2.24 11.32
CA ILE A 177 4.91 -2.66 9.92
C ILE A 177 4.06 -3.93 9.86
N LEU A 178 3.15 -3.99 8.89
CA LEU A 178 2.32 -5.17 8.66
C LEU A 178 3.18 -6.31 8.10
N SER A 179 3.37 -7.35 8.87
CA SER A 179 3.91 -8.62 8.37
C SER A 179 2.78 -9.41 7.73
N ALA A 180 2.96 -9.86 6.51
CA ALA A 180 2.00 -10.70 5.81
C ALA A 180 2.63 -12.00 5.35
N ILE A 181 1.80 -13.02 5.27
CA ILE A 181 2.20 -14.37 4.83
C ILE A 181 1.84 -14.49 3.35
N SER A 182 2.81 -14.87 2.54
CA SER A 182 2.60 -15.12 1.11
C SER A 182 3.53 -16.21 0.59
N HIS A 183 3.20 -16.79 -0.57
CA HIS A 183 4.01 -17.77 -1.31
C HIS A 183 4.57 -18.89 -0.42
N THR A 184 3.71 -19.54 0.36
CA THR A 184 4.08 -20.51 1.39
C THR A 184 3.42 -21.88 1.15
N GLU A 185 4.10 -22.93 1.59
CA GLU A 185 3.54 -24.27 1.78
C GLU A 185 3.20 -24.53 3.27
N ALA A 186 3.37 -23.53 4.16
CA ALA A 186 3.07 -23.67 5.56
C ALA A 186 1.58 -23.91 5.80
N GLU A 187 1.27 -24.83 6.70
CA GLU A 187 -0.07 -25.10 7.21
C GLU A 187 -0.32 -24.32 8.50
N PHE A 188 -1.54 -24.40 9.02
CA PHE A 188 -1.96 -23.62 10.19
C PHE A 188 -1.33 -24.06 11.51
N ASP A 189 -0.74 -25.25 11.60
CA ASP A 189 -0.22 -25.88 12.83
C ASP A 189 1.08 -25.28 13.35
#